data_127de0c792b74a4e7c34a66715faea90
#
_entry.id   127de0c792b74a4e7c34a66715faea90
#
_cell.length_a   1.000
_cell.length_b   1.000
_cell.length_c   1.000
_cell.angle_alpha   90.00
_cell.angle_beta   90.00
_cell.angle_gamma   90.00
#
_symmetry.space_group_name_H-M   'P 1'
#
loop_
_entity.id
_entity.type
_entity.pdbx_description
1 polymer ?
#
loop_
_entity_poly.entity_id
_entity_poly.type
_entity_poly.pdbx_seq_one_letter_code
_entity_poly.pdbx_strand_id
1 'polypeptide(L)'
;MSNGIYPKIKKRIELSDYGTVFVTSDFADLAAITTVRKCLGRQVEEKTIRRIIDGVYEKPVYSSFLKENVPVNPEAVVYAIARNFHWTIAPCGDIALNKLGLSTQVPVVWSYISDGPYRKFSWDNITVSFKHRANREISFMSESTILVIEALKTLGKERVDDNVISKIRNRLSK
;
A
#
# COMPACT_ATOMS: atom_id res chain seq x y z
N MET A 1 33.13 15.01 7.63
CA MET A 1 31.96 14.15 7.22
C MET A 1 30.81 14.43 8.17
N SER A 2 29.74 14.99 7.71
CA SER A 2 28.59 15.41 8.55
C SER A 2 27.91 14.16 9.15
N ASN A 3 28.15 13.92 10.44
CA ASN A 3 27.61 12.77 11.18
C ASN A 3 26.15 13.03 11.65
N GLY A 4 25.44 13.95 11.00
CA GLY A 4 24.09 14.36 11.36
C GLY A 4 23.01 13.38 10.90
N ILE A 5 21.85 13.43 11.54
CA ILE A 5 20.68 12.58 11.22
C ILE A 5 20.16 12.85 9.80
N TYR A 6 20.07 14.13 9.41
CA TYR A 6 19.61 14.52 8.08
C TYR A 6 20.39 13.87 6.93
N PRO A 7 21.74 13.90 6.89
CA PRO A 7 22.52 13.22 5.86
C PRO A 7 22.30 11.70 5.81
N LYS A 8 22.06 11.06 6.97
CA LYS A 8 21.79 9.62 7.03
C LYS A 8 20.46 9.29 6.39
N ILE A 9 19.41 10.05 6.69
CA ILE A 9 18.08 9.89 6.09
C ILE A 9 18.15 10.17 4.59
N LYS A 10 18.80 11.27 4.19
CA LYS A 10 18.98 11.64 2.78
C LYS A 10 19.67 10.52 2.00
N LYS A 11 20.78 10.00 2.51
CA LYS A 11 21.51 8.90 1.89
C LYS A 11 20.65 7.64 1.73
N ARG A 12 19.82 7.28 2.75
CA ARG A 12 18.93 6.12 2.66
C ARG A 12 17.90 6.29 1.54
N ILE A 13 17.34 7.51 1.39
CA ILE A 13 16.41 7.84 0.31
C ILE A 13 17.10 7.82 -1.06
N GLU A 14 18.32 8.37 -1.16
CA GLU A 14 19.09 8.38 -2.41
C GLU A 14 19.41 6.96 -2.90
N LEU A 15 19.75 6.06 -1.98
CA LEU A 15 20.08 4.66 -2.29
C LEU A 15 18.86 3.78 -2.60
N SER A 16 17.65 4.24 -2.31
CA SER A 16 16.44 3.48 -2.64
C SER A 16 16.05 3.65 -4.11
N ASP A 17 15.27 2.72 -4.63
CA ASP A 17 14.75 2.78 -5.99
C ASP A 17 13.73 3.92 -6.14
N TYR A 18 13.62 4.46 -7.35
CA TYR A 18 12.53 5.36 -7.70
C TYR A 18 11.19 4.61 -7.62
N GLY A 19 10.14 5.30 -7.16
CA GLY A 19 8.84 4.69 -6.87
C GLY A 19 8.73 4.08 -5.46
N THR A 20 9.82 4.08 -4.67
CA THR A 20 9.78 3.61 -3.27
C THR A 20 8.90 4.53 -2.43
N VAL A 21 7.98 3.92 -1.67
CA VAL A 21 7.10 4.62 -0.73
C VAL A 21 7.63 4.45 0.69
N PHE A 22 7.86 5.57 1.35
CA PHE A 22 8.38 5.66 2.72
C PHE A 22 7.32 6.12 3.70
N VAL A 23 7.48 5.68 4.94
CA VAL A 23 6.75 6.20 6.10
C VAL A 23 7.73 6.65 7.18
N THR A 24 7.27 7.46 8.11
CA THR A 24 8.15 7.98 9.18
C THR A 24 8.79 6.88 10.00
N SER A 25 8.09 5.77 10.23
CA SER A 25 8.60 4.62 10.99
C SER A 25 9.77 3.89 10.29
N ASP A 26 9.93 4.02 8.97
CA ASP A 26 11.04 3.40 8.23
C ASP A 26 12.41 3.97 8.62
N PHE A 27 12.43 5.09 9.34
CA PHE A 27 13.63 5.78 9.82
C PHE A 27 13.72 5.83 11.35
N ALA A 28 12.90 5.06 12.06
CA ALA A 28 12.87 5.07 13.52
C ALA A 28 14.18 4.60 14.17
N ASP A 29 14.99 3.82 13.46
CA ASP A 29 16.33 3.40 13.83
C ASP A 29 17.38 4.54 13.80
N LEU A 30 17.11 5.62 13.07
CA LEU A 30 18.02 6.76 12.91
C LEU A 30 17.72 7.89 13.88
N ALA A 31 16.44 8.14 14.20
CA ALA A 31 16.04 9.24 15.09
C ALA A 31 14.58 9.13 15.56
N ALA A 32 14.24 9.95 16.56
CA ALA A 32 12.86 10.14 17.01
C ALA A 32 11.94 10.62 15.86
N ILE A 33 10.68 10.18 15.85
CA ILE A 33 9.69 10.46 14.79
C ILE A 33 9.55 11.95 14.48
N THR A 34 9.61 12.82 15.48
CA THR A 34 9.55 14.28 15.29
C THR A 34 10.72 14.81 14.46
N THR A 35 11.92 14.29 14.69
CA THR A 35 13.12 14.63 13.93
C THR A 35 13.05 14.08 12.51
N VAL A 36 12.59 12.81 12.36
CA VAL A 36 12.38 12.20 11.05
C VAL A 36 11.39 13.01 10.21
N ARG A 37 10.25 13.43 10.79
CA ARG A 37 9.26 14.27 10.09
C ARG A 37 9.85 15.58 9.58
N LYS A 38 10.67 16.26 10.40
CA LYS A 38 11.37 17.48 9.98
C LYS A 38 12.33 17.22 8.81
N CYS A 39 13.09 16.13 8.88
CA CYS A 39 14.02 15.74 7.81
C CYS A 39 13.29 15.40 6.52
N LEU A 40 12.20 14.63 6.59
CA LEU A 40 11.38 14.28 5.42
C LEU A 40 10.69 15.53 4.84
N GLY A 41 10.18 16.44 5.68
CA GLY A 41 9.63 17.72 5.24
C GLY A 41 10.64 18.52 4.40
N ARG A 42 11.88 18.60 4.86
CA ARG A 42 12.97 19.26 4.13
C ARG A 42 13.29 18.56 2.80
N GLN A 43 13.25 17.21 2.75
CA GLN A 43 13.44 16.47 1.49
C GLN A 43 12.29 16.74 0.49
N VAL A 44 11.06 17.01 0.98
CA VAL A 44 9.94 17.45 0.13
C VAL A 44 10.20 18.85 -0.42
N GLU A 45 10.69 19.78 0.38
CA GLU A 45 11.09 21.14 -0.05
C GLU A 45 12.21 21.09 -1.10
N GLU A 46 13.18 20.20 -0.91
CA GLU A 46 14.26 19.94 -1.87
C GLU A 46 13.80 19.14 -3.10
N LYS A 47 12.51 18.76 -3.18
CA LYS A 47 11.90 17.97 -4.29
C LYS A 47 12.56 16.61 -4.52
N THR A 48 13.25 16.05 -3.54
CA THR A 48 13.85 14.72 -3.59
C THR A 48 12.78 13.64 -3.44
N ILE A 49 11.79 13.92 -2.61
CA ILE A 49 10.60 13.09 -2.41
C ILE A 49 9.35 13.96 -2.51
N ARG A 50 8.18 13.33 -2.74
CA ARG A 50 6.88 14.00 -2.63
C ARG A 50 6.05 13.40 -1.50
N ARG A 51 5.22 14.20 -0.87
CA ARG A 51 4.25 13.74 0.13
C ARG A 51 2.99 13.27 -0.59
N ILE A 52 2.55 12.05 -0.33
CA ILE A 52 1.32 11.48 -0.89
C ILE A 52 0.14 11.79 0.03
N ILE A 53 0.27 11.43 1.31
CA ILE A 53 -0.64 11.80 2.40
C ILE A 53 0.21 12.10 3.64
N ASP A 54 -0.43 12.49 4.74
CA ASP A 54 0.32 12.74 5.97
C ASP A 54 1.06 11.49 6.46
N GLY A 55 2.36 11.63 6.66
CA GLY A 55 3.26 10.56 7.10
C GLY A 55 3.67 9.55 6.02
N VAL A 56 3.20 9.69 4.77
CA VAL A 56 3.55 8.81 3.65
C VAL A 56 4.16 9.63 2.52
N TYR A 57 5.33 9.20 2.06
CA TYR A 57 6.16 9.89 1.08
C TYR A 57 6.60 8.93 -0.01
N GLU A 58 6.93 9.46 -1.18
CA GLU A 58 7.45 8.68 -2.30
C GLU A 58 8.69 9.33 -2.90
N LYS A 59 9.64 8.52 -3.34
CA LYS A 59 10.70 8.97 -4.26
C LYS A 59 10.14 8.90 -5.69
N PRO A 60 9.74 10.03 -6.30
CA PRO A 60 8.95 10.01 -7.53
C PRO A 60 9.74 9.48 -8.71
N VAL A 61 9.07 8.76 -9.60
CA VAL A 61 9.57 8.40 -10.92
C VAL A 61 9.20 9.52 -11.90
N TYR A 62 10.17 10.11 -12.54
CA TYR A 62 9.93 11.11 -13.59
C TYR A 62 9.91 10.45 -14.96
N SER A 63 8.86 10.67 -15.73
CA SER A 63 8.75 10.24 -17.12
C SER A 63 9.25 11.35 -18.06
N SER A 64 10.37 11.11 -18.73
CA SER A 64 10.89 12.05 -19.72
C SER A 64 9.97 12.17 -20.95
N PHE A 65 9.21 11.12 -21.25
CA PHE A 65 8.24 11.10 -22.33
C PHE A 65 7.00 11.95 -22.04
N LEU A 66 6.41 11.79 -20.84
CA LEU A 66 5.24 12.54 -20.40
C LEU A 66 5.59 13.94 -19.85
N LYS A 67 6.89 14.18 -19.55
CA LYS A 67 7.41 15.39 -18.91
C LYS A 67 6.78 15.67 -17.53
N GLU A 68 6.36 14.60 -16.84
CA GLU A 68 5.73 14.68 -15.52
C GLU A 68 6.12 13.49 -14.63
N ASN A 69 5.81 13.59 -13.34
CA ASN A 69 5.98 12.48 -12.43
C ASN A 69 4.92 11.40 -12.68
N VAL A 70 5.36 10.15 -12.78
CA VAL A 70 4.46 9.00 -12.86
C VAL A 70 3.57 8.96 -11.61
N PRO A 71 2.26 8.67 -11.73
CA PRO A 71 1.39 8.43 -10.59
C PRO A 71 1.97 7.36 -9.65
N VAL A 72 1.86 7.59 -8.34
CA VAL A 72 2.32 6.61 -7.35
C VAL A 72 1.57 5.30 -7.48
N ASN A 73 2.26 4.17 -7.25
CA ASN A 73 1.60 2.87 -7.19
C ASN A 73 0.65 2.81 -5.98
N PRO A 74 -0.67 2.69 -6.19
CA PRO A 74 -1.65 2.71 -5.11
C PRO A 74 -1.44 1.58 -4.10
N GLU A 75 -1.06 0.40 -4.56
CA GLU A 75 -0.80 -0.74 -3.68
C GLU A 75 0.38 -0.48 -2.75
N ALA A 76 1.46 0.12 -3.26
CA ALA A 76 2.61 0.51 -2.44
C ALA A 76 2.23 1.51 -1.34
N VAL A 77 1.33 2.47 -1.64
CA VAL A 77 0.81 3.42 -0.66
C VAL A 77 -0.04 2.72 0.39
N VAL A 78 -0.91 1.79 -0.01
CA VAL A 78 -1.75 0.99 0.91
C VAL A 78 -0.90 0.23 1.92
N TYR A 79 0.12 -0.50 1.45
CA TYR A 79 1.02 -1.23 2.34
C TYR A 79 1.89 -0.29 3.20
N ALA A 80 2.25 0.88 2.70
CA ALA A 80 2.95 1.89 3.49
C ALA A 80 2.05 2.44 4.61
N ILE A 81 0.77 2.70 4.34
CA ILE A 81 -0.21 3.11 5.36
C ILE A 81 -0.31 2.02 6.43
N ALA A 82 -0.50 0.76 6.03
CA ALA A 82 -0.59 -0.38 6.94
C ALA A 82 0.66 -0.49 7.83
N ARG A 83 1.85 -0.38 7.24
CA ARG A 83 3.12 -0.39 7.96
C ARG A 83 3.24 0.77 8.96
N ASN A 84 2.80 1.97 8.58
CA ASN A 84 2.84 3.15 9.45
C ASN A 84 1.95 3.03 10.69
N PHE A 85 0.83 2.32 10.56
CA PHE A 85 -0.11 2.08 11.65
C PHE A 85 0.04 0.70 12.31
N HIS A 86 0.99 -0.12 11.86
CA HIS A 86 1.19 -1.50 12.30
C HIS A 86 -0.06 -2.38 12.11
N TRP A 87 -0.78 -2.17 11.01
CA TRP A 87 -1.96 -2.97 10.67
C TRP A 87 -1.60 -4.17 9.81
N THR A 88 -2.23 -5.29 10.10
CA THR A 88 -2.33 -6.42 9.19
C THR A 88 -3.47 -6.14 8.22
N ILE A 89 -3.21 -6.25 6.92
CA ILE A 89 -4.20 -5.96 5.89
C ILE A 89 -4.29 -7.09 4.87
N ALA A 90 -5.46 -7.21 4.22
CA ALA A 90 -5.61 -8.04 3.05
C ALA A 90 -6.60 -7.40 2.06
N PRO A 91 -6.41 -7.61 0.74
CA PRO A 91 -7.33 -7.10 -0.27
C PRO A 91 -8.72 -7.73 -0.12
N CYS A 92 -9.76 -6.93 -0.34
CA CYS A 92 -11.15 -7.39 -0.38
C CYS A 92 -11.94 -6.69 -1.49
N GLY A 93 -13.18 -7.08 -1.72
CA GLY A 93 -14.01 -6.50 -2.78
C GLY A 93 -13.38 -6.72 -4.17
N ASP A 94 -13.51 -5.72 -5.02
CA ASP A 94 -13.03 -5.79 -6.42
C ASP A 94 -11.52 -6.01 -6.53
N ILE A 95 -10.74 -5.51 -5.55
CA ILE A 95 -9.29 -5.75 -5.52
C ILE A 95 -8.99 -7.25 -5.36
N ALA A 96 -9.71 -7.95 -4.49
CA ALA A 96 -9.53 -9.38 -4.32
C ALA A 96 -9.92 -10.16 -5.59
N LEU A 97 -11.02 -9.77 -6.25
CA LEU A 97 -11.43 -10.35 -7.51
C LEU A 97 -10.38 -10.15 -8.61
N ASN A 98 -9.84 -8.94 -8.73
CA ASN A 98 -8.83 -8.62 -9.74
C ASN A 98 -7.53 -9.40 -9.50
N LYS A 99 -7.08 -9.52 -8.25
CA LYS A 99 -5.87 -10.27 -7.91
C LYS A 99 -5.98 -11.76 -8.27
N LEU A 100 -7.19 -12.33 -8.19
CA LEU A 100 -7.46 -13.71 -8.60
C LEU A 100 -7.84 -13.85 -10.08
N GLY A 101 -7.89 -12.75 -10.84
CA GLY A 101 -8.28 -12.78 -12.25
C GLY A 101 -9.77 -13.08 -12.48
N LEU A 102 -10.61 -12.84 -11.47
CA LEU A 102 -12.06 -13.03 -11.52
C LEU A 102 -12.80 -11.78 -12.03
N SER A 103 -12.13 -10.63 -12.04
CA SER A 103 -12.61 -9.38 -12.60
C SER A 103 -11.47 -8.64 -13.28
N THR A 104 -11.79 -7.83 -14.28
CA THR A 104 -10.86 -6.90 -14.95
C THR A 104 -11.28 -5.44 -14.74
N GLN A 105 -12.31 -5.19 -13.95
CA GLN A 105 -12.79 -3.85 -13.69
C GLN A 105 -11.80 -3.09 -12.80
N VAL A 106 -11.53 -1.84 -13.16
CA VAL A 106 -10.73 -0.95 -12.32
C VAL A 106 -11.62 -0.47 -11.16
N PRO A 107 -11.28 -0.76 -9.91
CA PRO A 107 -12.10 -0.37 -8.77
C PRO A 107 -12.03 1.14 -8.55
N VAL A 108 -13.18 1.76 -8.31
CA VAL A 108 -13.28 3.17 -7.92
C VAL A 108 -12.72 3.38 -6.50
N VAL A 109 -12.95 2.40 -5.63
CA VAL A 109 -12.44 2.40 -4.25
C VAL A 109 -11.61 1.14 -4.02
N TRP A 110 -10.37 1.33 -3.63
CA TRP A 110 -9.45 0.26 -3.26
C TRP A 110 -9.80 -0.23 -1.85
N SER A 111 -10.43 -1.39 -1.75
CA SER A 111 -10.91 -1.93 -0.48
C SER A 111 -9.95 -2.96 0.10
N TYR A 112 -9.64 -2.81 1.38
CA TYR A 112 -8.84 -3.74 2.17
C TYR A 112 -9.52 -4.01 3.51
N ILE A 113 -9.44 -5.24 3.99
CA ILE A 113 -9.72 -5.54 5.39
C ILE A 113 -8.48 -5.28 6.23
N SER A 114 -8.67 -4.93 7.50
CA SER A 114 -7.61 -4.55 8.42
C SER A 114 -7.98 -4.89 9.86
N ASP A 115 -7.00 -5.26 10.70
CA ASP A 115 -7.16 -5.34 12.16
C ASP A 115 -7.24 -3.94 12.82
N GLY A 116 -6.89 -2.88 12.08
CA GLY A 116 -7.11 -1.50 12.48
C GLY A 116 -8.58 -1.05 12.37
N PRO A 117 -8.88 0.19 12.78
CA PRO A 117 -10.23 0.76 12.69
C PRO A 117 -10.67 1.00 11.25
N TYR A 118 -11.98 1.20 11.05
CA TYR A 118 -12.50 1.70 9.77
C TYR A 118 -11.88 3.03 9.43
N ARG A 119 -11.19 3.12 8.30
CA ARG A 119 -10.52 4.34 7.87
C ARG A 119 -10.48 4.46 6.35
N LYS A 120 -10.57 5.70 5.86
CA LYS A 120 -10.40 6.02 4.44
C LYS A 120 -9.26 6.99 4.25
N PHE A 121 -8.53 6.83 3.16
CA PHE A 121 -7.50 7.74 2.71
C PHE A 121 -7.74 8.06 1.25
N SER A 122 -7.44 9.29 0.83
CA SER A 122 -7.55 9.69 -0.56
C SER A 122 -6.35 10.54 -0.95
N TRP A 123 -5.87 10.33 -2.16
CA TRP A 123 -4.85 11.14 -2.81
C TRP A 123 -5.07 11.09 -4.32
N ASP A 124 -4.79 12.16 -5.01
CA ASP A 124 -5.11 12.30 -6.43
C ASP A 124 -6.57 11.86 -6.69
N ASN A 125 -6.79 10.91 -7.61
CA ASN A 125 -8.10 10.33 -7.93
C ASN A 125 -8.34 8.96 -7.29
N ILE A 126 -7.53 8.59 -6.29
CA ILE A 126 -7.59 7.28 -5.64
C ILE A 126 -8.19 7.41 -4.25
N THR A 127 -9.13 6.53 -3.93
CA THR A 127 -9.65 6.36 -2.58
C THR A 127 -9.40 4.94 -2.11
N VAL A 128 -8.83 4.80 -0.92
CA VAL A 128 -8.60 3.53 -0.23
C VAL A 128 -9.49 3.46 1.00
N SER A 129 -10.14 2.33 1.21
CA SER A 129 -10.99 2.06 2.36
C SER A 129 -10.48 0.83 3.12
N PHE A 130 -10.14 1.01 4.39
CA PHE A 130 -9.83 -0.08 5.32
C PHE A 130 -11.09 -0.43 6.11
N LYS A 131 -11.47 -1.71 6.07
CA LYS A 131 -12.63 -2.27 6.78
C LYS A 131 -12.14 -3.11 7.93
N HIS A 132 -12.58 -2.80 9.15
CA HIS A 132 -12.18 -3.55 10.33
C HIS A 132 -12.57 -5.03 10.27
N ARG A 133 -11.63 -5.90 10.66
CA ARG A 133 -11.84 -7.34 10.92
C ARG A 133 -11.12 -7.74 12.20
N ALA A 134 -11.71 -8.67 12.92
CA ALA A 134 -11.07 -9.22 14.11
C ALA A 134 -9.76 -9.93 13.76
N ASN A 135 -8.75 -9.86 14.62
CA ASN A 135 -7.43 -10.48 14.40
C ASN A 135 -7.51 -11.95 14.01
N ARG A 136 -8.43 -12.72 14.59
CA ARG A 136 -8.63 -14.14 14.26
C ARG A 136 -9.01 -14.38 12.78
N GLU A 137 -9.58 -13.37 12.12
CA GLU A 137 -10.01 -13.47 10.72
C GLU A 137 -8.94 -13.05 9.73
N ILE A 138 -7.87 -12.42 10.19
CA ILE A 138 -6.84 -11.86 9.32
C ILE A 138 -5.42 -12.32 9.68
N SER A 139 -5.10 -12.56 10.96
CA SER A 139 -3.73 -12.81 11.40
C SER A 139 -3.35 -14.30 11.46
N PHE A 140 -4.34 -15.22 11.45
CA PHE A 140 -4.10 -16.66 11.58
C PHE A 140 -4.19 -17.44 10.26
N MET A 141 -4.42 -16.77 9.15
CA MET A 141 -4.53 -17.39 7.84
C MET A 141 -3.43 -16.88 6.91
N SER A 142 -3.06 -17.68 5.91
CA SER A 142 -2.16 -17.22 4.86
C SER A 142 -2.83 -16.10 4.03
N GLU A 143 -2.03 -15.21 3.46
CA GLU A 143 -2.52 -14.14 2.58
C GLU A 143 -3.38 -14.70 1.43
N SER A 144 -2.95 -15.82 0.84
CA SER A 144 -3.70 -16.50 -0.22
C SER A 144 -5.06 -17.00 0.25
N THR A 145 -5.13 -17.55 1.47
CA THR A 145 -6.40 -18.02 2.06
C THR A 145 -7.36 -16.86 2.28
N ILE A 146 -6.88 -15.75 2.86
CA ILE A 146 -7.70 -14.55 3.08
C ILE A 146 -8.18 -13.98 1.75
N LEU A 147 -7.28 -13.89 0.76
CA LEU A 147 -7.61 -13.39 -0.58
C LEU A 147 -8.76 -14.18 -1.22
N VAL A 148 -8.71 -15.52 -1.16
CA VAL A 148 -9.77 -16.39 -1.68
C VAL A 148 -11.08 -16.18 -0.92
N ILE A 149 -11.03 -16.17 0.41
CA ILE A 149 -12.21 -15.97 1.26
C ILE A 149 -12.89 -14.63 0.92
N GLU A 150 -12.14 -13.54 0.85
CA GLU A 150 -12.71 -12.22 0.58
C GLU A 150 -13.22 -12.08 -0.87
N ALA A 151 -12.58 -12.74 -1.83
CA ALA A 151 -13.09 -12.81 -3.20
C ALA A 151 -14.41 -13.60 -3.29
N LEU A 152 -14.48 -14.76 -2.64
CA LEU A 152 -15.71 -15.57 -2.61
C LEU A 152 -16.86 -14.86 -1.89
N LYS A 153 -16.58 -14.16 -0.78
CA LYS A 153 -17.57 -13.31 -0.11
C LYS A 153 -18.10 -12.20 -1.03
N THR A 154 -17.22 -11.62 -1.84
CA THR A 154 -17.56 -10.54 -2.79
C THR A 154 -18.39 -11.06 -3.95
N LEU A 155 -18.05 -12.23 -4.50
CA LEU A 155 -18.84 -12.86 -5.56
C LEU A 155 -20.25 -13.25 -5.08
N GLY A 156 -20.34 -13.75 -3.87
CA GLY A 156 -21.55 -14.38 -3.35
C GLY A 156 -21.75 -15.82 -3.90
N LYS A 157 -22.43 -16.64 -3.14
CA LYS A 157 -22.61 -18.08 -3.38
C LYS A 157 -23.12 -18.43 -4.78
N GLU A 158 -24.06 -17.63 -5.28
CA GLU A 158 -24.75 -17.89 -6.56
C GLU A 158 -23.84 -17.70 -7.80
N ARG A 159 -22.70 -17.03 -7.65
CA ARG A 159 -21.74 -16.75 -8.75
C ARG A 159 -20.48 -17.59 -8.71
N VAL A 160 -20.41 -18.55 -7.79
CA VAL A 160 -19.28 -19.47 -7.68
C VAL A 160 -19.56 -20.72 -8.49
N ASP A 161 -18.94 -20.84 -9.65
CA ASP A 161 -19.02 -21.97 -10.56
C ASP A 161 -17.65 -22.65 -10.75
N ASP A 162 -17.62 -23.74 -11.54
CA ASP A 162 -16.39 -24.47 -11.84
C ASP A 162 -15.33 -23.63 -12.55
N ASN A 163 -15.74 -22.64 -13.34
CA ASN A 163 -14.82 -21.73 -14.00
C ASN A 163 -14.13 -20.80 -12.98
N VAL A 164 -14.86 -20.28 -12.00
CA VAL A 164 -14.31 -19.50 -10.88
C VAL A 164 -13.31 -20.35 -10.09
N ILE A 165 -13.67 -21.59 -9.76
CA ILE A 165 -12.81 -22.52 -9.02
C ILE A 165 -11.53 -22.80 -9.80
N SER A 166 -11.63 -23.06 -11.10
CA SER A 166 -10.49 -23.32 -11.98
C SER A 166 -9.54 -22.11 -12.07
N LYS A 167 -10.08 -20.89 -12.20
CA LYS A 167 -9.28 -19.65 -12.21
C LYS A 167 -8.52 -19.45 -10.90
N ILE A 168 -9.18 -19.63 -9.76
CA ILE A 168 -8.56 -19.52 -8.44
C ILE A 168 -7.42 -20.55 -8.31
N ARG A 169 -7.68 -21.82 -8.65
CA ARG A 169 -6.67 -22.89 -8.62
C ARG A 169 -5.45 -22.53 -9.46
N ASN A 170 -5.65 -22.12 -10.71
CA ASN A 170 -4.56 -21.76 -11.62
C ASN A 170 -3.75 -20.55 -11.13
N ARG A 171 -4.37 -19.63 -10.40
CA ARG A 171 -3.70 -18.46 -9.85
C ARG A 171 -2.84 -18.78 -8.62
N LEU A 172 -3.30 -19.72 -7.79
CA LEU A 172 -2.60 -20.13 -6.57
C LEU A 172 -1.47 -21.15 -6.83
N SER A 173 -1.48 -21.82 -7.98
CA SER A 173 -0.45 -22.81 -8.37
C SER A 173 0.79 -22.18 -9.01
N LYS A 174 0.81 -20.87 -9.19
CA LYS A 174 1.94 -20.08 -9.72
C LYS A 174 2.73 -19.42 -8.59
#